data_626dc445a865b7976ef650b9707a6d96
#
_entry.id   626dc445a865b7976ef650b9707a6d96
#
_cell.length_a   1.000
_cell.length_b   1.000
_cell.length_c   1.000
_cell.angle_alpha   90.00
_cell.angle_beta   90.00
_cell.angle_gamma   90.00
#
_symmetry.space_group_name_H-M   'P 1'
#
loop_
_entity.id
_entity.type
_entity.pdbx_description
1 polymer ?
#
loop_
_entity_poly.entity_id
_entity_poly.type
_entity_poly.pdbx_seq_one_letter_code
_entity_poly.pdbx_strand_id
1 'polypeptide(L)'
;MHGDRRPSTAPQPYPVVAGMETGDAKDELRRAIRHQRQDRSARLRERAAAAFAEVLATVPAVSAAVTVATYAARPTEPGTGALLDQLAARGARVLLPVLGAGLARDWAEYTGPGDLLERAPGRPPEPGGRTLGGQAIAEADVVIAPALAVDSHGVRLGQGGGWYDRSLKQARPGVQVVAMVFPEEFYDASERPLPVEDHDVPVHAVATPDGWQPLPVA
;
A
#
# COMPACT_ATOMS: atom_id res chain seq x y z
N MET A 1 -11.67 0.49 24.06
CA MET A 1 -10.44 0.05 24.73
C MET A 1 -9.26 0.68 24.00
N HIS A 2 -8.57 1.64 24.63
CA HIS A 2 -7.35 2.23 24.07
C HIS A 2 -6.22 1.23 24.32
N GLY A 3 -5.82 0.50 23.28
CA GLY A 3 -4.66 -0.38 23.36
C GLY A 3 -3.40 0.45 23.55
N ASP A 4 -2.65 0.12 24.56
CA ASP A 4 -1.32 0.64 24.88
C ASP A 4 -0.40 0.43 23.67
N ARG A 5 -0.22 1.45 22.84
CA ARG A 5 0.65 1.42 21.66
C ARG A 5 2.08 1.47 22.15
N ARG A 6 2.76 0.33 22.19
CA ARG A 6 4.22 0.34 22.32
C ARG A 6 4.79 1.00 21.08
N PRO A 7 5.52 2.11 21.20
CA PRO A 7 6.14 2.74 20.04
C PRO A 7 7.09 1.74 19.36
N SER A 8 7.10 1.75 18.03
CA SER A 8 8.10 1.00 17.25
C SER A 8 9.50 1.38 17.75
N THR A 9 10.35 0.39 18.01
CA THR A 9 11.73 0.62 18.47
C THR A 9 12.66 1.09 17.35
N ALA A 10 12.22 1.03 16.10
CA ALA A 10 12.97 1.49 14.95
C ALA A 10 12.87 3.02 14.82
N PRO A 11 13.99 3.73 14.58
CA PRO A 11 13.94 5.18 14.39
C PRO A 11 13.16 5.52 13.12
N GLN A 12 12.31 6.52 13.22
CA GLN A 12 11.55 7.03 12.08
C GLN A 12 12.45 7.95 11.23
N PRO A 13 12.80 7.58 9.97
CA PRO A 13 13.64 8.42 9.13
C PRO A 13 12.89 9.65 8.67
N TYR A 14 13.47 10.83 8.85
CA TYR A 14 12.89 12.08 8.33
C TYR A 14 14.00 13.03 7.87
N PRO A 15 14.57 12.81 6.67
CA PRO A 15 15.66 13.63 6.13
C PRO A 15 15.19 14.97 5.56
N VAL A 16 13.91 15.30 5.62
CA VAL A 16 13.34 16.55 5.08
C VAL A 16 13.78 17.73 5.92
N VAL A 17 14.35 18.75 5.26
CA VAL A 17 14.78 20.01 5.89
C VAL A 17 14.08 21.21 5.25
N ALA A 18 13.98 22.29 6.00
CA ALA A 18 13.36 23.53 5.52
C ALA A 18 14.03 24.05 4.23
N GLY A 19 13.22 24.38 3.23
CA GLY A 19 13.67 24.90 1.94
C GLY A 19 14.07 23.83 0.90
N MET A 20 13.91 22.55 1.23
CA MET A 20 14.10 21.47 0.27
C MET A 20 12.95 21.47 -0.75
N GLU A 21 13.25 21.28 -2.03
CA GLU A 21 12.25 21.10 -3.07
C GLU A 21 11.42 19.82 -2.82
N THR A 22 10.12 19.87 -3.10
CA THR A 22 9.20 18.74 -2.79
C THR A 22 9.65 17.43 -3.41
N GLY A 23 10.10 17.44 -4.66
CA GLY A 23 10.59 16.26 -5.35
C GLY A 23 11.82 15.65 -4.67
N ASP A 24 12.79 16.48 -4.30
CA ASP A 24 14.01 16.06 -3.61
C ASP A 24 13.68 15.50 -2.22
N ALA A 25 12.78 16.15 -1.49
CA ALA A 25 12.31 15.68 -0.19
C ALA A 25 11.64 14.30 -0.29
N LYS A 26 10.78 14.08 -1.30
CA LYS A 26 10.19 12.77 -1.58
C LYS A 26 11.27 11.71 -1.86
N ASP A 27 12.27 12.04 -2.65
CA ASP A 27 13.33 11.10 -3.04
C ASP A 27 14.26 10.74 -1.89
N GLU A 28 14.61 11.69 -1.04
CA GLU A 28 15.37 11.43 0.19
C GLU A 28 14.60 10.53 1.16
N LEU A 29 13.32 10.81 1.39
CA LEU A 29 12.45 9.95 2.20
C LEU A 29 12.34 8.54 1.62
N ARG A 30 12.10 8.40 0.32
CA ARG A 30 12.04 7.09 -0.35
C ARG A 30 13.33 6.30 -0.15
N ARG A 31 14.49 6.96 -0.28
CA ARG A 31 15.80 6.33 -0.11
C ARG A 31 15.99 5.84 1.33
N ALA A 32 15.71 6.70 2.30
CA ALA A 32 15.87 6.40 3.72
C ALA A 32 14.97 5.23 4.15
N ILE A 33 13.69 5.24 3.77
CA ILE A 33 12.73 4.19 4.11
C ILE A 33 13.09 2.86 3.43
N ARG A 34 13.48 2.89 2.15
CA ARG A 34 13.90 1.66 1.45
C ARG A 34 15.13 1.04 2.11
N HIS A 35 16.09 1.87 2.53
CA HIS A 35 17.27 1.38 3.26
C HIS A 35 16.86 0.70 4.58
N GLN A 36 16.01 1.34 5.38
CA GLN A 36 15.51 0.77 6.63
C GLN A 36 14.74 -0.54 6.42
N ARG A 37 13.95 -0.64 5.34
CA ARG A 37 13.22 -1.88 5.00
C ARG A 37 14.16 -3.06 4.68
N GLN A 38 15.35 -2.79 4.14
CA GLN A 38 16.34 -3.84 3.84
C GLN A 38 16.85 -4.53 5.09
N ASP A 39 16.97 -3.81 6.20
CA ASP A 39 17.47 -4.32 7.47
C ASP A 39 16.45 -5.23 8.20
N ARG A 40 15.19 -5.24 7.74
CA ARG A 40 14.14 -6.07 8.34
C ARG A 40 14.33 -7.54 7.94
N SER A 41 14.55 -8.42 8.93
CA SER A 41 14.75 -9.85 8.71
C SER A 41 13.53 -10.52 8.03
N ALA A 42 13.73 -11.62 7.31
CA ALA A 42 12.66 -12.40 6.69
C ALA A 42 11.58 -12.80 7.70
N ARG A 43 11.99 -13.28 8.89
CA ARG A 43 11.06 -13.65 9.97
C ARG A 43 10.18 -12.48 10.42
N LEU A 44 10.72 -11.26 10.52
CA LEU A 44 9.93 -10.08 10.88
C LEU A 44 8.97 -9.68 9.76
N ARG A 45 9.37 -9.84 8.50
CA ARG A 45 8.49 -9.60 7.35
C ARG A 45 7.32 -10.59 7.31
N GLU A 46 7.57 -11.88 7.53
CA GLU A 46 6.53 -12.91 7.58
C GLU A 46 5.52 -12.67 8.71
N ARG A 47 6.02 -12.37 9.92
CA ARG A 47 5.15 -12.02 11.05
C ARG A 47 4.30 -10.79 10.77
N ALA A 48 4.88 -9.76 10.16
CA ALA A 48 4.16 -8.56 9.78
C ALA A 48 3.11 -8.87 8.71
N ALA A 49 3.40 -9.71 7.71
CA ALA A 49 2.45 -10.09 6.66
C ALA A 49 1.21 -10.80 7.24
N ALA A 50 1.40 -11.72 8.18
CA ALA A 50 0.29 -12.37 8.88
C ALA A 50 -0.54 -11.35 9.68
N ALA A 51 0.11 -10.49 10.47
CA ALA A 51 -0.56 -9.46 11.26
C ALA A 51 -1.32 -8.45 10.39
N PHE A 52 -0.77 -8.06 9.23
CA PHE A 52 -1.49 -7.21 8.27
C PHE A 52 -2.79 -7.86 7.78
N ALA A 53 -2.77 -9.15 7.46
CA ALA A 53 -3.98 -9.85 7.02
C ALA A 53 -5.06 -9.86 8.12
N GLU A 54 -4.66 -10.12 9.38
CA GLU A 54 -5.56 -10.07 10.54
C GLU A 54 -6.13 -8.66 10.75
N VAL A 55 -5.29 -7.63 10.72
CA VAL A 55 -5.70 -6.23 10.89
C VAL A 55 -6.66 -5.81 9.77
N LEU A 56 -6.33 -6.09 8.52
CA LEU A 56 -7.16 -5.70 7.37
C LEU A 56 -8.52 -6.40 7.37
N ALA A 57 -8.64 -7.62 7.90
CA ALA A 57 -9.92 -8.29 8.09
C ALA A 57 -10.86 -7.53 9.04
N THR A 58 -10.33 -6.69 9.92
CA THR A 58 -11.13 -5.86 10.85
C THR A 58 -11.53 -4.50 10.27
N VAL A 59 -10.98 -4.10 9.13
CA VAL A 59 -11.37 -2.87 8.43
C VAL A 59 -12.74 -3.07 7.78
N PRO A 60 -13.78 -2.31 8.15
CA PRO A 60 -15.14 -2.55 7.66
C PRO A 60 -15.26 -2.56 6.13
N ALA A 61 -14.58 -1.63 5.45
CA ALA A 61 -14.58 -1.56 4.00
C ALA A 61 -13.93 -2.81 3.37
N VAL A 62 -12.90 -3.39 3.99
CA VAL A 62 -12.23 -4.59 3.51
C VAL A 62 -13.07 -5.82 3.80
N SER A 63 -13.62 -5.95 5.01
CA SER A 63 -14.41 -7.13 5.41
C SER A 63 -15.71 -7.28 4.61
N ALA A 64 -16.35 -6.17 4.23
CA ALA A 64 -17.59 -6.15 3.45
C ALA A 64 -17.38 -6.21 1.92
N ALA A 65 -16.15 -6.00 1.43
CA ALA A 65 -15.89 -5.92 0.00
C ALA A 65 -16.09 -7.26 -0.71
N VAL A 66 -16.76 -7.22 -1.86
CA VAL A 66 -16.87 -8.32 -2.83
C VAL A 66 -15.70 -8.27 -3.82
N THR A 67 -15.31 -7.08 -4.25
CA THR A 67 -14.16 -6.86 -5.13
C THR A 67 -13.12 -5.98 -4.43
N VAL A 68 -11.89 -6.48 -4.33
CA VAL A 68 -10.76 -5.80 -3.69
C VAL A 68 -9.66 -5.56 -4.70
N ALA A 69 -9.29 -4.31 -4.94
CA ALA A 69 -8.06 -4.00 -5.66
C ALA A 69 -6.90 -3.88 -4.66
N THR A 70 -5.81 -4.60 -4.90
CA THR A 70 -4.64 -4.58 -4.02
C THR A 70 -3.36 -4.77 -4.82
N TYR A 71 -2.28 -5.19 -4.20
CA TYR A 71 -0.98 -5.41 -4.84
C TYR A 71 -0.35 -6.74 -4.40
N ALA A 72 0.48 -7.30 -5.26
CA ALA A 72 1.39 -8.38 -4.89
C ALA A 72 2.70 -7.75 -4.40
N ALA A 73 3.03 -7.98 -3.13
CA ALA A 73 4.15 -7.30 -2.49
C ALA A 73 5.50 -7.76 -3.02
N ARG A 74 6.42 -6.82 -3.22
CA ARG A 74 7.84 -7.10 -3.38
C ARG A 74 8.47 -7.51 -2.03
N PRO A 75 9.64 -8.15 -2.02
CA PRO A 75 10.23 -8.73 -0.80
C PRO A 75 10.38 -7.79 0.40
N THR A 76 10.55 -6.48 0.17
CA THR A 76 10.73 -5.48 1.24
C THR A 76 9.48 -4.67 1.54
N GLU A 77 8.40 -4.85 0.80
CA GLU A 77 7.12 -4.18 1.05
C GLU A 77 6.33 -4.88 2.15
N PRO A 78 5.35 -4.21 2.79
CA PRO A 78 4.35 -4.88 3.60
C PRO A 78 3.74 -6.05 2.83
N GLY A 79 3.96 -7.27 3.34
CA GLY A 79 3.63 -8.50 2.62
C GLY A 79 2.12 -8.69 2.48
N THR A 80 1.66 -9.08 1.29
CA THR A 80 0.24 -9.28 0.98
C THR A 80 -0.15 -10.75 0.78
N GLY A 81 0.79 -11.70 0.81
CA GLY A 81 0.48 -13.12 0.55
C GLY A 81 -0.65 -13.66 1.43
N ALA A 82 -0.54 -13.53 2.76
CA ALA A 82 -1.56 -13.97 3.70
C ALA A 82 -2.91 -13.26 3.49
N LEU A 83 -2.90 -11.98 3.11
CA LEU A 83 -4.10 -11.23 2.77
C LEU A 83 -4.76 -11.78 1.50
N LEU A 84 -3.97 -12.04 0.45
CA LEU A 84 -4.48 -12.60 -0.81
C LEU A 84 -5.14 -13.96 -0.59
N ASP A 85 -4.50 -14.83 0.19
CA ASP A 85 -5.06 -16.14 0.55
C ASP A 85 -6.36 -16.00 1.34
N GLN A 86 -6.43 -15.08 2.28
CA GLN A 86 -7.62 -14.82 3.08
C GLN A 86 -8.78 -14.25 2.23
N LEU A 87 -8.49 -13.32 1.32
CA LEU A 87 -9.48 -12.76 0.41
C LEU A 87 -10.03 -13.85 -0.54
N ALA A 88 -9.14 -14.65 -1.11
CA ALA A 88 -9.53 -15.76 -1.98
C ALA A 88 -10.37 -16.82 -1.24
N ALA A 89 -9.98 -17.19 -0.02
CA ALA A 89 -10.69 -18.17 0.80
C ALA A 89 -12.13 -17.76 1.13
N ARG A 90 -12.41 -16.46 1.25
CA ARG A 90 -13.78 -15.95 1.44
C ARG A 90 -14.54 -15.70 0.14
N GLY A 91 -13.96 -16.00 -1.02
CA GLY A 91 -14.58 -15.82 -2.33
C GLY A 91 -14.60 -14.36 -2.82
N ALA A 92 -13.78 -13.47 -2.27
CA ALA A 92 -13.64 -12.12 -2.79
C ALA A 92 -12.92 -12.14 -4.14
N ARG A 93 -13.39 -11.33 -5.09
CA ARG A 93 -12.68 -11.09 -6.35
C ARG A 93 -11.53 -10.12 -6.07
N VAL A 94 -10.31 -10.54 -6.37
CA VAL A 94 -9.10 -9.76 -6.12
C VAL A 94 -8.48 -9.28 -7.42
N LEU A 95 -8.28 -7.98 -7.55
CA LEU A 95 -7.64 -7.34 -8.68
C LEU A 95 -6.21 -6.95 -8.30
N LEU A 96 -5.22 -7.39 -9.08
CA LEU A 96 -3.82 -7.05 -8.92
C LEU A 96 -3.30 -6.27 -10.13
N PRO A 97 -2.34 -5.35 -9.91
CA PRO A 97 -1.71 -4.60 -11.00
C PRO A 97 -0.99 -5.50 -11.98
N VAL A 98 -1.09 -5.15 -13.26
CA VAL A 98 -0.26 -5.66 -14.35
C VAL A 98 0.44 -4.49 -15.02
N LEU A 99 1.76 -4.55 -15.11
CA LEU A 99 2.57 -3.55 -15.79
C LEU A 99 2.75 -3.96 -17.26
N GLY A 100 1.88 -3.43 -18.10
CA GLY A 100 1.98 -3.63 -19.54
C GLY A 100 3.20 -2.95 -20.17
N ALA A 101 3.35 -3.12 -21.49
CA ALA A 101 4.38 -2.44 -22.27
C ALA A 101 4.24 -0.91 -22.14
N GLY A 102 5.37 -0.20 -22.03
CA GLY A 102 5.38 1.26 -21.88
C GLY A 102 4.77 1.78 -20.57
N LEU A 103 4.76 0.97 -19.50
CA LEU A 103 4.15 1.29 -18.21
C LEU A 103 2.62 1.48 -18.28
N ALA A 104 1.96 0.88 -19.26
CA ALA A 104 0.52 0.81 -19.30
C ALA A 104 0.00 0.20 -17.99
N ARG A 105 -1.06 0.81 -17.44
CA ARG A 105 -1.68 0.37 -16.19
C ARG A 105 -2.83 -0.54 -16.53
N ASP A 106 -2.71 -1.76 -16.08
CA ASP A 106 -3.72 -2.77 -16.28
C ASP A 106 -3.98 -3.51 -14.97
N TRP A 107 -5.04 -4.25 -14.92
CA TRP A 107 -5.44 -5.09 -13.81
C TRP A 107 -5.73 -6.49 -14.31
N ALA A 108 -5.45 -7.49 -13.50
CA ALA A 108 -5.89 -8.85 -13.74
C ALA A 108 -6.41 -9.45 -12.45
N GLU A 109 -7.27 -10.44 -12.59
CA GLU A 109 -7.84 -11.16 -11.46
C GLU A 109 -6.82 -12.15 -10.90
N TYR A 110 -6.67 -12.16 -9.59
CA TYR A 110 -5.84 -13.13 -8.87
C TYR A 110 -6.61 -14.42 -8.66
N THR A 111 -6.07 -15.53 -9.13
CA THR A 111 -6.70 -16.84 -9.07
C THR A 111 -6.01 -17.82 -8.09
N GLY A 112 -4.96 -17.34 -7.41
CA GLY A 112 -4.24 -18.14 -6.42
C GLY A 112 -2.73 -17.91 -6.47
N PRO A 113 -1.97 -18.41 -5.48
CA PRO A 113 -0.52 -18.17 -5.40
C PRO A 113 0.27 -18.72 -6.59
N GLY A 114 -0.22 -19.78 -7.24
CA GLY A 114 0.40 -20.35 -8.44
C GLY A 114 0.23 -19.50 -9.71
N ASP A 115 -0.62 -18.47 -9.68
CA ASP A 115 -0.87 -17.56 -10.79
C ASP A 115 0.11 -16.37 -10.84
N LEU A 116 0.85 -16.14 -9.75
CA LEU A 116 1.77 -15.00 -9.67
C LEU A 116 3.10 -15.29 -10.35
N LEU A 117 3.40 -14.50 -11.39
CA LEU A 117 4.60 -14.62 -12.21
C LEU A 117 5.49 -13.38 -12.05
N GLU A 118 6.77 -13.57 -11.73
CA GLU A 118 7.76 -12.50 -11.78
C GLU A 118 8.17 -12.28 -13.25
N ARG A 119 7.69 -11.21 -13.87
CA ARG A 119 7.94 -10.91 -15.30
C ARG A 119 9.33 -10.35 -15.55
N ALA A 120 9.96 -9.73 -14.56
CA ALA A 120 11.33 -9.23 -14.63
C ALA A 120 11.90 -9.03 -13.22
N PRO A 121 13.22 -9.14 -13.03
CA PRO A 121 13.87 -8.95 -11.74
C PRO A 121 13.49 -7.61 -11.09
N GLY A 122 13.06 -7.65 -9.82
CA GLY A 122 12.69 -6.47 -9.04
C GLY A 122 11.32 -5.86 -9.36
N ARG A 123 10.56 -6.41 -10.31
CA ARG A 123 9.15 -6.08 -10.49
C ARG A 123 8.29 -6.85 -9.48
N PRO A 124 7.14 -6.29 -9.07
CA PRO A 124 6.19 -7.09 -8.29
C PRO A 124 5.72 -8.28 -9.13
N PRO A 125 5.40 -9.42 -8.52
CA PRO A 125 4.78 -10.51 -9.24
C PRO A 125 3.38 -10.10 -9.73
N GLU A 126 2.98 -10.63 -10.89
CA GLU A 126 1.75 -10.27 -11.58
C GLU A 126 0.93 -11.52 -11.89
N PRO A 127 -0.43 -11.44 -11.90
CA PRO A 127 -1.25 -12.54 -12.39
C PRO A 127 -0.93 -12.91 -13.84
N GLY A 128 -0.97 -14.19 -14.14
CA GLY A 128 -0.76 -14.72 -15.48
C GLY A 128 -1.99 -14.67 -16.38
N GLY A 129 -3.15 -14.39 -15.80
CA GLY A 129 -4.43 -14.39 -16.46
C GLY A 129 -4.64 -13.23 -17.45
N ARG A 130 -5.86 -13.18 -18.01
CA ARG A 130 -6.26 -12.11 -18.94
C ARG A 130 -6.29 -10.75 -18.22
N THR A 131 -5.75 -9.72 -18.85
CA THR A 131 -5.86 -8.34 -18.41
C THR A 131 -7.26 -7.78 -18.65
N LEU A 132 -7.70 -6.90 -17.77
CA LEU A 132 -9.07 -6.37 -17.69
C LEU A 132 -9.16 -4.89 -18.13
N GLY A 133 -8.00 -4.26 -18.39
CA GLY A 133 -7.90 -2.83 -18.66
C GLY A 133 -7.72 -1.98 -17.39
N GLY A 134 -7.17 -0.78 -17.57
CA GLY A 134 -6.91 0.14 -16.46
C GLY A 134 -8.16 0.55 -15.69
N GLN A 135 -9.32 0.55 -16.36
CA GLN A 135 -10.61 0.92 -15.77
C GLN A 135 -11.18 -0.14 -14.80
N ALA A 136 -10.62 -1.35 -14.77
CA ALA A 136 -11.14 -2.40 -13.89
C ALA A 136 -11.08 -2.03 -12.39
N ILE A 137 -10.21 -1.10 -11.99
CA ILE A 137 -10.19 -0.57 -10.62
C ILE A 137 -11.52 0.10 -10.22
N ALA A 138 -12.32 0.59 -11.17
CA ALA A 138 -13.63 1.17 -10.88
C ALA A 138 -14.64 0.13 -10.34
N GLU A 139 -14.38 -1.16 -10.53
CA GLU A 139 -15.19 -2.25 -9.99
C GLU A 139 -14.86 -2.56 -8.51
N ALA A 140 -13.75 -2.03 -8.00
CA ALA A 140 -13.33 -2.32 -6.63
C ALA A 140 -14.23 -1.64 -5.58
N ASP A 141 -14.61 -2.38 -4.55
CA ASP A 141 -15.31 -1.89 -3.37
C ASP A 141 -14.36 -1.18 -2.39
N VAL A 142 -13.11 -1.62 -2.39
CA VAL A 142 -12.02 -1.06 -1.59
C VAL A 142 -10.70 -1.20 -2.35
N VAL A 143 -9.80 -0.25 -2.16
CA VAL A 143 -8.44 -0.33 -2.68
C VAL A 143 -7.46 -0.42 -1.51
N ILE A 144 -6.61 -1.44 -1.51
CA ILE A 144 -5.49 -1.56 -0.56
C ILE A 144 -4.22 -1.18 -1.31
N ALA A 145 -3.67 -0.01 -1.01
CA ALA A 145 -2.57 0.57 -1.76
C ALA A 145 -1.21 0.35 -1.06
N PRO A 146 -0.13 0.08 -1.81
CA PRO A 146 1.21 0.10 -1.25
C PRO A 146 1.64 1.53 -0.95
N ALA A 147 2.41 1.70 0.12
CA ALA A 147 3.03 2.96 0.47
C ALA A 147 4.44 2.74 1.03
N LEU A 148 5.31 3.72 0.90
CA LEU A 148 6.54 3.82 1.68
C LEU A 148 6.26 4.51 3.02
N ALA A 149 5.40 5.53 3.00
CA ALA A 149 4.97 6.23 4.20
C ALA A 149 3.55 6.74 4.03
N VAL A 150 2.90 7.00 5.15
CA VAL A 150 1.62 7.72 5.26
C VAL A 150 1.72 8.68 6.43
N ASP A 151 1.10 9.84 6.34
CA ASP A 151 0.97 10.74 7.49
C ASP A 151 -0.47 10.82 8.03
N SER A 152 -0.62 11.46 9.17
CA SER A 152 -1.91 11.60 9.86
C SER A 152 -2.94 12.47 9.10
N HIS A 153 -2.54 13.16 8.06
CA HIS A 153 -3.43 13.89 7.13
C HIS A 153 -3.85 13.05 5.91
N GLY A 154 -3.38 11.81 5.81
CA GLY A 154 -3.71 10.92 4.69
C GLY A 154 -2.81 11.09 3.48
N VAL A 155 -1.74 11.88 3.56
CA VAL A 155 -0.74 11.97 2.49
C VAL A 155 0.01 10.65 2.38
N ARG A 156 0.13 10.11 1.17
CA ARG A 156 0.77 8.83 0.88
C ARG A 156 2.04 9.02 0.05
N LEU A 157 3.18 8.60 0.56
CA LEU A 157 4.42 8.51 -0.21
C LEU A 157 4.50 7.17 -0.94
N GLY A 158 4.35 7.20 -2.27
CA GLY A 158 4.51 6.03 -3.13
C GLY A 158 5.96 5.79 -3.56
N GLN A 159 6.17 4.78 -4.40
CA GLN A 159 7.49 4.36 -4.90
C GLN A 159 8.14 5.32 -5.92
N GLY A 160 7.46 6.38 -6.35
CA GLY A 160 7.96 7.40 -7.28
C GLY A 160 7.47 7.24 -8.73
N GLY A 161 6.94 6.10 -9.12
CA GLY A 161 6.41 5.88 -10.48
C GLY A 161 5.02 6.47 -10.74
N GLY A 162 4.31 6.97 -9.72
CA GLY A 162 2.95 7.53 -9.81
C GLY A 162 1.91 6.55 -10.39
N TRP A 163 2.17 5.24 -10.31
CA TRP A 163 1.26 4.23 -10.86
C TRP A 163 -0.09 4.26 -10.12
N TYR A 164 -0.05 4.24 -8.78
CA TYR A 164 -1.26 4.25 -7.95
C TYR A 164 -2.01 5.58 -8.04
N ASP A 165 -1.33 6.72 -8.02
CA ASP A 165 -1.98 8.03 -8.12
C ASP A 165 -2.79 8.18 -9.41
N ARG A 166 -2.24 7.68 -10.52
CA ARG A 166 -2.95 7.66 -11.79
C ARG A 166 -4.07 6.60 -11.85
N SER A 167 -3.87 5.44 -11.23
CA SER A 167 -4.89 4.39 -11.18
C SER A 167 -6.05 4.77 -10.27
N LEU A 168 -5.78 5.36 -9.11
CA LEU A 168 -6.81 5.80 -8.17
C LEU A 168 -7.75 6.87 -8.75
N LYS A 169 -7.28 7.68 -9.72
CA LYS A 169 -8.14 8.62 -10.46
C LYS A 169 -9.18 7.92 -11.34
N GLN A 170 -9.01 6.63 -11.63
CA GLN A 170 -9.95 5.80 -12.38
C GLN A 170 -10.86 4.95 -11.47
N ALA A 171 -10.59 4.93 -10.17
CA ALA A 171 -11.44 4.27 -9.21
C ALA A 171 -12.81 4.97 -9.10
N ARG A 172 -13.82 4.23 -8.66
CA ARG A 172 -15.16 4.82 -8.47
C ARG A 172 -15.11 5.92 -7.41
N PRO A 173 -15.92 6.98 -7.55
CA PRO A 173 -16.02 8.04 -6.55
C PRO A 173 -16.38 7.47 -5.17
N GLY A 174 -15.67 7.92 -4.13
CA GLY A 174 -15.93 7.51 -2.76
C GLY A 174 -15.40 6.12 -2.37
N VAL A 175 -14.64 5.45 -3.26
CA VAL A 175 -13.98 4.19 -2.89
C VAL A 175 -13.01 4.44 -1.74
N GLN A 176 -13.06 3.57 -0.73
CA GLN A 176 -12.11 3.64 0.39
C GLN A 176 -10.73 3.17 -0.06
N VAL A 177 -9.70 3.96 0.22
CA VAL A 177 -8.30 3.60 -0.02
C VAL A 177 -7.62 3.39 1.31
N VAL A 178 -7.12 2.18 1.56
CA VAL A 178 -6.37 1.80 2.76
C VAL A 178 -4.91 1.61 2.39
N ALA A 179 -4.00 2.34 3.00
CA ALA A 179 -2.58 2.13 2.77
C ALA A 179 -1.96 1.19 3.81
N MET A 180 -1.01 0.37 3.39
CA MET A 180 -0.24 -0.51 4.28
C MET A 180 1.17 0.06 4.46
N VAL A 181 1.58 0.25 5.71
CA VAL A 181 2.93 0.69 6.10
C VAL A 181 3.40 0.01 7.37
N PHE A 182 4.70 -0.09 7.60
CA PHE A 182 5.21 -0.49 8.90
C PHE A 182 5.01 0.63 9.94
N PRO A 183 4.98 0.33 11.25
CA PRO A 183 4.64 1.33 12.29
C PRO A 183 5.50 2.60 12.24
N GLU A 184 6.78 2.47 11.98
CA GLU A 184 7.73 3.59 11.86
C GLU A 184 7.58 4.42 10.58
N GLU A 185 6.73 3.99 9.65
CA GLU A 185 6.46 4.66 8.39
C GLU A 185 5.13 5.44 8.42
N PHE A 186 4.47 5.44 9.56
CA PHE A 186 3.30 6.28 9.83
C PHE A 186 3.74 7.52 10.61
N TYR A 187 3.56 8.69 10.01
CA TYR A 187 4.07 9.98 10.51
C TYR A 187 2.96 10.83 11.12
N ASP A 188 3.29 11.54 12.20
CA ASP A 188 2.45 12.64 12.68
C ASP A 188 2.70 13.88 11.80
N ALA A 189 1.70 14.30 11.05
CA ALA A 189 1.81 15.42 10.13
C ALA A 189 2.01 16.76 10.83
N SER A 190 1.68 16.88 12.14
CA SER A 190 1.95 18.09 12.92
C SER A 190 3.43 18.28 13.23
N GLU A 191 4.21 17.19 13.26
CA GLU A 191 5.65 17.21 13.55
C GLU A 191 6.49 16.96 12.28
N ARG A 192 6.05 16.03 11.45
CA ARG A 192 6.79 15.51 10.29
C ARG A 192 5.86 15.29 9.10
N PRO A 193 5.27 16.35 8.53
CA PRO A 193 4.38 16.24 7.38
C PRO A 193 5.12 15.65 6.18
N LEU A 194 4.46 14.75 5.47
CA LEU A 194 5.02 14.24 4.22
C LEU A 194 4.94 15.30 3.12
N PRO A 195 5.97 15.40 2.26
CA PRO A 195 5.92 16.30 1.12
C PRO A 195 4.84 15.85 0.13
N VAL A 196 3.99 16.80 -0.28
CA VAL A 196 2.81 16.55 -1.13
C VAL A 196 2.86 17.39 -2.40
N GLU A 197 2.34 16.85 -3.50
CA GLU A 197 2.14 17.52 -4.77
C GLU A 197 0.66 17.44 -5.17
N ASP A 198 0.18 18.34 -6.01
CA ASP A 198 -1.24 18.47 -6.40
C ASP A 198 -1.82 17.21 -7.04
N HIS A 199 -0.97 16.35 -7.59
CA HIS A 199 -1.41 15.12 -8.24
C HIS A 199 -1.47 13.90 -7.31
N ASP A 200 -0.95 13.99 -6.10
CA ASP A 200 -1.00 12.91 -5.11
C ASP A 200 -2.45 12.65 -4.68
N VAL A 201 -2.80 11.38 -4.58
CA VAL A 201 -4.14 10.97 -4.14
C VAL A 201 -4.06 10.52 -2.68
N PRO A 202 -4.78 11.19 -1.77
CA PRO A 202 -4.78 10.83 -0.35
C PRO A 202 -5.41 9.46 -0.09
N VAL A 203 -5.11 8.89 1.07
CA VAL A 203 -5.69 7.64 1.55
C VAL A 203 -6.65 7.89 2.72
N HIS A 204 -7.67 7.04 2.84
CA HIS A 204 -8.75 7.16 3.81
C HIS A 204 -8.48 6.44 5.12
N ALA A 205 -7.53 5.51 5.11
CA ALA A 205 -7.10 4.77 6.29
C ALA A 205 -5.66 4.28 6.13
N VAL A 206 -5.01 4.06 7.24
CA VAL A 206 -3.70 3.41 7.33
C VAL A 206 -3.78 2.14 8.15
N ALA A 207 -3.17 1.07 7.67
CA ALA A 207 -3.00 -0.18 8.38
C ALA A 207 -1.52 -0.44 8.64
N THR A 208 -1.22 -0.84 9.88
CA THR A 208 0.07 -1.35 10.32
C THR A 208 -0.12 -2.76 10.89
N PRO A 209 0.94 -3.53 11.18
CA PRO A 209 0.78 -4.81 11.88
C PRO A 209 0.13 -4.71 13.27
N ASP A 210 0.12 -3.51 13.87
CA ASP A 210 -0.40 -3.28 15.22
C ASP A 210 -1.88 -2.85 15.24
N GLY A 211 -2.44 -2.51 14.08
CA GLY A 211 -3.83 -2.05 13.95
C GLY A 211 -4.03 -1.11 12.77
N TRP A 212 -5.26 -0.63 12.61
CA TRP A 212 -5.61 0.36 11.60
C TRP A 212 -6.33 1.56 12.20
N GLN A 213 -6.30 2.67 11.49
CA GLN A 213 -7.08 3.86 11.86
C GLN A 213 -7.58 4.59 10.62
N PRO A 214 -8.77 5.21 10.70
CA PRO A 214 -9.24 6.12 9.66
C PRO A 214 -8.39 7.40 9.66
N LEU A 215 -8.30 8.01 8.49
CA LEU A 215 -7.60 9.28 8.29
C LEU A 215 -8.57 10.33 7.78
N PRO A 216 -8.42 11.60 8.15
CA PRO A 216 -9.20 12.68 7.57
C PRO A 216 -8.82 12.78 6.08
N VAL A 217 -9.82 12.78 5.22
CA VAL A 217 -9.66 13.13 3.80
C VAL A 217 -10.21 14.54 3.64
N ALA A 218 -9.34 15.47 3.26
CA ALA A 218 -9.72 16.85 3.01
C ALA A 218 -10.60 16.99 1.78
#